data_771223295f8ac25fc40449177cf334de
#
_entry.id   771223295f8ac25fc40449177cf334de
#
_cell.length_a   1.000
_cell.length_b   1.000
_cell.length_c   1.000
_cell.angle_alpha   90.00
_cell.angle_beta   90.00
_cell.angle_gamma   90.00
#
_symmetry.space_group_name_H-M   'P 1'
#
loop_
_entity.id
_entity.type
_entity.pdbx_description
1 polymer ?
#
loop_
_entity_poly.entity_id
_entity_poly.type
_entity_poly.pdbx_seq_one_letter_code
_entity_poly.pdbx_strand_id
1 'polypeptide(L)'
;MLPLSSGIRLSLGASLVAAALFSNAAIAGHESLKPKAYDSLGKCVKAALAKKDGTIVKTEFKTEKKVGVYEFDIQTADGKAWDIECDAKTGKILEVEEEVTANDPRFKAAAKVSEADAKATALAAHPGTVVETEYEIEEDGKASYEFDILEADKEEIKVEVDATTGKIVEVSYENYQIGKE
;
A
#
# COMPACT_ATOMS: atom_id res chain seq x y z
N MET A 1 69.42 -67.94 -5.38
CA MET A 1 68.52 -68.78 -6.19
C MET A 1 67.41 -67.91 -6.69
N LEU A 2 67.47 -67.59 -7.94
CA LEU A 2 66.34 -67.14 -8.75
C LEU A 2 65.40 -68.34 -8.98
N PRO A 3 64.15 -68.22 -9.46
CA PRO A 3 63.60 -67.28 -10.44
C PRO A 3 62.13 -66.89 -10.08
N LEU A 4 61.39 -66.14 -10.74
CA LEU A 4 60.80 -66.15 -12.07
C LEU A 4 59.82 -64.98 -12.29
N SER A 5 59.94 -64.43 -13.46
CA SER A 5 59.05 -63.60 -14.16
C SER A 5 57.56 -63.95 -14.10
N SER A 6 56.73 -62.97 -14.09
CA SER A 6 55.37 -63.13 -14.59
C SER A 6 54.88 -61.82 -15.26
N GLY A 7 54.42 -61.99 -16.43
CA GLY A 7 54.13 -60.93 -17.42
C GLY A 7 52.90 -60.05 -17.09
N ILE A 8 53.06 -58.86 -17.46
CA ILE A 8 52.00 -57.84 -17.46
C ILE A 8 51.13 -58.03 -18.70
N ARG A 9 49.90 -58.42 -18.55
CA ARG A 9 48.89 -58.35 -19.59
C ARG A 9 48.25 -56.98 -19.62
N LEU A 10 48.49 -56.22 -20.68
CA LEU A 10 47.76 -55.01 -20.95
C LEU A 10 46.37 -55.41 -21.48
N SER A 11 45.35 -55.06 -20.69
CA SER A 11 43.97 -55.10 -21.19
C SER A 11 43.55 -53.68 -21.63
N LEU A 12 43.32 -53.51 -22.92
CA LEU A 12 42.69 -52.37 -23.50
C LEU A 12 41.25 -52.28 -22.96
N GLY A 13 41.01 -51.38 -22.02
CA GLY A 13 39.66 -51.02 -21.61
C GLY A 13 39.14 -49.94 -22.58
N ALA A 14 38.17 -50.31 -23.35
CA ALA A 14 37.45 -49.33 -24.18
C ALA A 14 36.63 -48.37 -23.29
N SER A 15 37.07 -47.13 -23.20
CA SER A 15 36.29 -46.09 -22.55
C SER A 15 35.09 -45.70 -23.42
N LEU A 16 33.92 -46.13 -22.98
CA LEU A 16 32.67 -45.59 -23.49
C LEU A 16 32.48 -44.17 -22.98
N VAL A 17 32.67 -43.15 -23.82
CA VAL A 17 32.27 -41.80 -23.56
C VAL A 17 30.76 -41.73 -23.71
N ALA A 18 30.08 -41.76 -22.57
CA ALA A 18 28.65 -41.46 -22.55
C ALA A 18 28.46 -39.96 -22.80
N ALA A 19 28.09 -39.60 -24.02
CA ALA A 19 27.65 -38.24 -24.32
C ALA A 19 26.30 -37.97 -23.63
N ALA A 20 26.35 -37.25 -22.48
CA ALA A 20 25.15 -36.75 -21.85
C ALA A 20 24.52 -35.69 -22.77
N LEU A 21 23.44 -36.05 -23.41
CA LEU A 21 22.57 -35.12 -24.11
C LEU A 21 21.86 -34.30 -23.03
N PHE A 22 22.38 -33.12 -22.77
CA PHE A 22 21.60 -32.10 -22.05
C PHE A 22 20.45 -31.67 -22.98
N SER A 23 19.29 -32.26 -22.77
CA SER A 23 18.07 -31.73 -23.31
C SER A 23 17.85 -30.37 -22.68
N ASN A 24 17.99 -29.30 -23.45
CA ASN A 24 17.47 -27.99 -23.11
C ASN A 24 15.94 -28.15 -22.94
N ALA A 25 15.50 -28.46 -21.75
CA ALA A 25 14.11 -28.23 -21.39
C ALA A 25 13.92 -26.72 -21.51
N ALA A 26 13.27 -26.28 -22.57
CA ALA A 26 12.77 -24.92 -22.67
C ALA A 26 11.97 -24.69 -21.39
N ILE A 27 12.42 -23.75 -20.56
CA ILE A 27 11.65 -23.25 -19.44
C ILE A 27 10.38 -22.71 -20.07
N ALA A 28 9.28 -23.46 -19.96
CA ALA A 28 7.97 -23.01 -20.39
C ALA A 28 7.76 -21.63 -19.79
N GLY A 29 7.50 -20.65 -20.65
CA GLY A 29 7.37 -19.28 -20.22
C GLY A 29 6.45 -19.20 -19.00
N HIS A 30 6.86 -18.48 -18.01
CA HIS A 30 6.07 -18.21 -16.81
C HIS A 30 4.81 -17.48 -17.26
N GLU A 31 3.75 -18.24 -17.53
CA GLU A 31 2.44 -17.67 -17.82
C GLU A 31 1.98 -17.01 -16.52
N SER A 32 2.13 -15.69 -16.47
CA SER A 32 1.71 -14.92 -15.31
C SER A 32 0.20 -15.14 -15.17
N LEU A 33 -0.17 -15.87 -14.14
CA LEU A 33 -1.56 -15.94 -13.72
C LEU A 33 -2.04 -14.50 -13.52
N LYS A 34 -2.96 -14.05 -14.34
CA LYS A 34 -3.68 -12.80 -14.14
C LYS A 34 -5.02 -13.12 -13.49
N PRO A 35 -5.09 -13.21 -12.16
CA PRO A 35 -6.35 -13.34 -11.48
C PRO A 35 -7.11 -12.03 -11.69
N LYS A 36 -8.35 -12.09 -12.15
CA LYS A 36 -9.20 -10.91 -12.35
C LYS A 36 -9.36 -10.07 -11.07
N ALA A 37 -9.15 -10.66 -9.89
CA ALA A 37 -9.24 -9.99 -8.60
C ALA A 37 -8.07 -9.03 -8.32
N TYR A 38 -6.87 -9.28 -8.87
CA TYR A 38 -5.69 -8.39 -8.66
C TYR A 38 -5.63 -7.22 -9.64
N ASP A 39 -6.54 -7.15 -10.62
CA ASP A 39 -6.51 -6.11 -11.63
C ASP A 39 -6.94 -4.74 -11.06
N SER A 40 -7.76 -4.73 -10.02
CA SER A 40 -8.26 -3.48 -9.40
C SER A 40 -7.16 -2.78 -8.59
N LEU A 41 -6.48 -3.47 -7.68
CA LEU A 41 -5.38 -2.90 -6.91
C LEU A 41 -4.26 -2.39 -7.83
N GLY A 42 -3.86 -3.18 -8.84
CA GLY A 42 -2.84 -2.76 -9.79
C GLY A 42 -3.24 -1.55 -10.64
N LYS A 43 -4.52 -1.35 -10.93
CA LYS A 43 -5.03 -0.14 -11.59
C LYS A 43 -4.94 1.06 -10.66
N CYS A 44 -5.37 0.89 -9.40
CA CYS A 44 -5.32 1.94 -8.41
C CYS A 44 -3.89 2.38 -8.10
N VAL A 45 -2.96 1.44 -7.90
CA VAL A 45 -1.52 1.73 -7.74
C VAL A 45 -0.98 2.56 -8.90
N LYS A 46 -1.29 2.17 -10.14
CA LYS A 46 -0.86 2.93 -11.32
C LYS A 46 -1.47 4.33 -11.38
N ALA A 47 -2.74 4.46 -11.02
CA ALA A 47 -3.44 5.75 -11.03
C ALA A 47 -2.90 6.67 -9.94
N ALA A 48 -2.66 6.15 -8.73
CA ALA A 48 -2.10 6.90 -7.61
C ALA A 48 -0.68 7.39 -7.92
N LEU A 49 0.22 6.51 -8.38
CA LEU A 49 1.58 6.89 -8.76
C LEU A 49 1.64 7.83 -9.97
N ALA A 50 0.61 7.85 -10.83
CA ALA A 50 0.50 8.84 -11.90
C ALA A 50 0.06 10.23 -11.39
N LYS A 51 -0.59 10.29 -10.22
CA LYS A 51 -0.91 11.55 -9.53
C LYS A 51 0.28 12.08 -8.75
N LYS A 52 0.94 11.22 -7.98
CA LYS A 52 2.12 11.57 -7.17
C LYS A 52 3.19 10.50 -7.39
N ASP A 53 4.26 10.88 -8.05
CA ASP A 53 5.43 10.02 -8.26
C ASP A 53 6.21 9.90 -6.94
N GLY A 54 6.25 8.70 -6.38
CA GLY A 54 6.84 8.46 -5.07
C GLY A 54 6.90 6.99 -4.69
N THR A 55 7.08 6.76 -3.41
CA THR A 55 7.08 5.42 -2.81
C THR A 55 5.79 5.24 -2.01
N ILE A 56 4.99 4.25 -2.34
CA ILE A 56 3.86 3.85 -1.51
C ILE A 56 4.45 3.21 -0.23
N VAL A 57 4.13 3.77 0.92
CA VAL A 57 4.61 3.31 2.23
C VAL A 57 3.54 2.55 3.00
N LYS A 58 2.26 2.91 2.79
CA LYS A 58 1.09 2.21 3.34
C LYS A 58 0.05 2.04 2.24
N THR A 59 -0.75 1.01 2.33
CA THR A 59 -1.92 0.77 1.49
C THR A 59 -3.02 0.23 2.38
N GLU A 60 -4.14 0.88 2.35
CA GLU A 60 -5.33 0.48 3.06
C GLU A 60 -6.42 0.05 2.09
N PHE A 61 -7.26 -0.84 2.54
CA PHE A 61 -8.54 -1.12 1.90
C PHE A 61 -9.64 -0.79 2.89
N LYS A 62 -10.45 0.18 2.53
CA LYS A 62 -11.53 0.68 3.37
C LYS A 62 -12.88 0.62 2.66
N THR A 63 -13.93 0.68 3.42
CA THR A 63 -15.32 0.75 2.92
C THR A 63 -15.89 2.11 3.24
N GLU A 64 -16.15 2.91 2.22
CA GLU A 64 -16.82 4.19 2.30
C GLU A 64 -18.17 4.12 1.58
N LYS A 65 -19.26 4.51 2.22
CA LYS A 65 -20.64 4.52 1.63
C LYS A 65 -21.00 3.23 0.85
N LYS A 66 -20.51 2.07 1.31
CA LYS A 66 -20.67 0.73 0.68
C LYS A 66 -19.84 0.55 -0.61
N VAL A 67 -18.86 1.39 -0.85
CA VAL A 67 -17.89 1.26 -1.94
C VAL A 67 -16.57 0.83 -1.33
N GLY A 68 -15.87 -0.11 -1.97
CA GLY A 68 -14.49 -0.44 -1.61
C GLY A 68 -13.54 0.62 -2.16
N VAL A 69 -12.70 1.16 -1.31
CA VAL A 69 -11.70 2.18 -1.63
C VAL A 69 -10.32 1.65 -1.27
N TYR A 70 -9.34 1.86 -2.13
CA TYR A 70 -7.93 1.75 -1.78
C TYR A 70 -7.40 3.14 -1.47
N GLU A 71 -6.74 3.28 -0.35
CA GLU A 71 -5.94 4.44 -0.01
C GLU A 71 -4.46 4.09 -0.08
N PHE A 72 -3.66 5.05 -0.52
CA PHE A 72 -2.22 4.90 -0.66
C PHE A 72 -1.52 6.09 -0.06
N ASP A 73 -0.74 5.85 0.99
CA ASP A 73 0.18 6.84 1.53
C ASP A 73 1.44 6.84 0.67
N ILE A 74 1.72 7.95 0.05
CA ILE A 74 2.84 8.11 -0.89
C ILE A 74 3.82 9.16 -0.38
N GLN A 75 5.06 8.75 -0.19
CA GLN A 75 6.16 9.66 0.05
C GLN A 75 6.85 10.04 -1.26
N THR A 76 6.86 11.32 -1.58
CA THR A 76 7.52 11.87 -2.75
C THR A 76 8.98 12.25 -2.48
N ALA A 77 9.78 12.37 -3.55
CA ALA A 77 11.21 12.63 -3.44
C ALA A 77 11.56 14.00 -2.80
N ASP A 78 10.63 14.94 -2.79
CA ASP A 78 10.74 16.25 -2.13
C ASP A 78 10.40 16.20 -0.64
N GLY A 79 10.06 15.00 -0.11
CA GLY A 79 9.79 14.76 1.31
C GLY A 79 8.37 15.06 1.74
N LYS A 80 7.43 15.18 0.80
CA LYS A 80 6.00 15.32 1.11
C LYS A 80 5.35 13.96 1.23
N ALA A 81 4.32 13.90 2.09
CA ALA A 81 3.40 12.78 2.21
C ALA A 81 2.07 13.13 1.53
N TRP A 82 1.44 12.13 0.96
CA TRP A 82 0.21 12.24 0.20
C TRP A 82 -0.66 11.03 0.41
N ASP A 83 -1.94 11.25 0.65
CA ASP A 83 -2.96 10.23 0.71
C ASP A 83 -3.79 10.28 -0.56
N ILE A 84 -3.90 9.13 -1.21
CA ILE A 84 -4.57 9.05 -2.51
C ILE A 84 -5.58 7.91 -2.49
N GLU A 85 -6.83 8.30 -2.62
CA GLU A 85 -7.94 7.37 -2.68
C GLU A 85 -8.28 6.95 -4.11
N CYS A 86 -8.62 5.68 -4.24
CA CYS A 86 -9.00 5.07 -5.50
C CYS A 86 -10.19 4.12 -5.34
N ASP A 87 -11.22 4.33 -6.14
CA ASP A 87 -12.35 3.39 -6.23
C ASP A 87 -11.87 2.02 -6.69
N ALA A 88 -11.96 1.04 -5.81
CA ALA A 88 -11.46 -0.31 -6.04
C ALA A 88 -12.13 -1.04 -7.22
N LYS A 89 -13.33 -0.63 -7.62
CA LYS A 89 -14.06 -1.24 -8.72
C LYS A 89 -13.68 -0.65 -10.08
N THR A 90 -13.50 0.66 -10.12
CA THR A 90 -13.29 1.40 -11.39
C THR A 90 -11.84 1.74 -11.65
N GLY A 91 -11.02 1.87 -10.62
CA GLY A 91 -9.63 2.36 -10.70
C GLY A 91 -9.55 3.88 -10.90
N LYS A 92 -10.60 4.60 -10.57
CA LYS A 92 -10.60 6.08 -10.62
C LYS A 92 -10.09 6.62 -9.30
N ILE A 93 -9.26 7.66 -9.37
CA ILE A 93 -8.88 8.44 -8.22
C ILE A 93 -10.12 9.21 -7.74
N LEU A 94 -10.40 9.11 -6.46
CA LEU A 94 -11.49 9.78 -5.76
C LEU A 94 -10.98 11.05 -5.11
N GLU A 95 -9.85 10.95 -4.39
CA GLU A 95 -9.30 12.03 -3.57
C GLU A 95 -7.78 12.05 -3.64
N VAL A 96 -7.19 13.23 -3.41
CA VAL A 96 -5.73 13.46 -3.37
C VAL A 96 -5.48 14.54 -2.33
N GLU A 97 -4.86 14.15 -1.23
CA GLU A 97 -4.60 15.02 -0.10
C GLU A 97 -3.11 15.08 0.20
N GLU A 98 -2.63 16.24 0.61
CA GLU A 98 -1.28 16.40 1.13
C GLU A 98 -1.34 16.30 2.65
N GLU A 99 -0.79 15.23 3.20
CA GLU A 99 -0.58 15.16 4.64
C GLU A 99 0.45 16.20 5.08
N VAL A 100 0.10 16.99 6.05
CA VAL A 100 0.92 18.07 6.55
C VAL A 100 1.02 18.04 8.06
N THR A 101 1.91 18.84 8.63
CA THR A 101 1.96 18.96 10.10
C THR A 101 0.93 19.97 10.60
N ALA A 102 0.50 19.83 11.85
CA ALA A 102 -0.33 20.81 12.57
C ALA A 102 0.21 22.26 12.49
N ASN A 103 1.50 22.42 12.16
CA ASN A 103 2.15 23.72 12.06
C ASN A 103 2.26 24.26 10.64
N ASP A 104 1.81 23.52 9.64
CA ASP A 104 1.82 24.01 8.26
C ASP A 104 1.03 25.32 8.16
N PRO A 105 1.63 26.38 7.57
CA PRO A 105 0.98 27.69 7.48
C PRO A 105 -0.28 27.68 6.60
N ARG A 106 -0.38 26.80 5.62
CA ARG A 106 -1.55 26.64 4.76
C ARG A 106 -2.71 26.07 5.58
N PHE A 107 -2.44 24.98 6.33
CA PHE A 107 -3.41 24.37 7.22
C PHE A 107 -3.93 25.38 8.25
N LYS A 108 -3.01 26.07 8.96
CA LYS A 108 -3.38 27.11 9.94
C LYS A 108 -4.19 28.27 9.35
N ALA A 109 -3.97 28.62 8.10
CA ALA A 109 -4.73 29.66 7.44
C ALA A 109 -6.16 29.20 7.11
N ALA A 110 -6.34 27.93 6.72
CA ALA A 110 -7.63 27.33 6.38
C ALA A 110 -8.45 26.95 7.62
N ALA A 111 -7.81 26.38 8.64
CA ALA A 111 -8.48 25.90 9.84
C ALA A 111 -9.12 27.06 10.63
N LYS A 112 -10.40 26.89 10.97
CA LYS A 112 -11.19 27.80 11.83
C LYS A 112 -11.71 27.06 13.08
N VAL A 113 -11.75 25.75 13.01
CA VAL A 113 -12.11 24.85 14.11
C VAL A 113 -10.82 24.30 14.71
N SER A 114 -10.76 24.20 16.02
CA SER A 114 -9.58 23.59 16.66
C SER A 114 -9.61 22.07 16.52
N GLU A 115 -8.43 21.45 16.53
CA GLU A 115 -8.31 19.97 16.58
C GLU A 115 -9.17 19.37 17.70
N ALA A 116 -9.17 19.99 18.88
CA ALA A 116 -9.95 19.50 20.02
C ALA A 116 -11.47 19.51 19.76
N ASP A 117 -11.97 20.56 19.07
CA ASP A 117 -13.39 20.64 18.73
C ASP A 117 -13.75 19.68 17.59
N ALA A 118 -12.88 19.55 16.60
CA ALA A 118 -13.03 18.57 15.50
C ALA A 118 -13.03 17.12 16.05
N LYS A 119 -12.06 16.80 16.91
CA LYS A 119 -12.00 15.51 17.62
C LYS A 119 -13.25 15.23 18.45
N ALA A 120 -13.76 16.24 19.16
CA ALA A 120 -15.00 16.10 19.90
C ALA A 120 -16.20 15.81 18.97
N THR A 121 -16.22 16.41 17.79
CA THR A 121 -17.23 16.14 16.76
C THR A 121 -17.16 14.69 16.28
N ALA A 122 -15.95 14.22 15.93
CA ALA A 122 -15.72 12.85 15.48
C ALA A 122 -16.13 11.83 16.56
N LEU A 123 -15.64 12.00 17.80
CA LEU A 123 -15.95 11.11 18.93
C LEU A 123 -17.42 11.14 19.37
N ALA A 124 -18.13 12.24 19.14
CA ALA A 124 -19.58 12.30 19.41
C ALA A 124 -20.39 11.44 18.41
N ALA A 125 -19.92 11.31 17.18
CA ALA A 125 -20.54 10.48 16.17
C ALA A 125 -20.08 9.01 16.26
N HIS A 126 -18.79 8.81 16.53
CA HIS A 126 -18.11 7.52 16.60
C HIS A 126 -17.32 7.39 17.90
N PRO A 127 -17.95 6.89 18.97
CA PRO A 127 -17.31 6.77 20.28
C PRO A 127 -16.21 5.69 20.27
N GLY A 128 -14.99 6.08 20.64
CA GLY A 128 -13.84 5.16 20.64
C GLY A 128 -12.59 5.80 21.23
N THR A 129 -11.46 5.25 20.88
CA THR A 129 -10.13 5.80 21.21
C THR A 129 -9.48 6.29 19.92
N VAL A 130 -9.17 7.58 19.83
CA VAL A 130 -8.39 8.10 18.72
C VAL A 130 -6.97 7.53 18.81
N VAL A 131 -6.55 6.81 17.80
CA VAL A 131 -5.22 6.17 17.69
C VAL A 131 -4.29 6.98 16.83
N GLU A 132 -4.80 7.65 15.79
CA GLU A 132 -4.05 8.54 14.91
C GLU A 132 -4.80 9.86 14.69
N THR A 133 -4.09 10.91 14.30
CA THR A 133 -4.67 12.20 13.90
C THR A 133 -3.79 12.79 12.82
N GLU A 134 -4.37 13.00 11.65
CA GLU A 134 -3.71 13.57 10.49
C GLU A 134 -4.27 14.97 10.18
N TYR A 135 -3.49 15.73 9.43
CA TYR A 135 -3.82 17.08 9.01
C TYR A 135 -3.62 17.14 7.52
N GLU A 136 -4.67 17.39 6.80
CA GLU A 136 -4.69 17.24 5.36
C GLU A 136 -5.01 18.52 4.64
N ILE A 137 -4.51 18.64 3.43
CA ILE A 137 -4.83 19.73 2.51
C ILE A 137 -5.21 19.10 1.17
N GLU A 138 -6.46 19.26 0.80
CA GLU A 138 -7.03 18.79 -0.45
C GLU A 138 -6.48 19.56 -1.69
N GLU A 139 -6.66 19.00 -2.89
CA GLU A 139 -6.24 19.64 -4.14
C GLU A 139 -6.87 21.04 -4.34
N ASP A 140 -8.05 21.30 -3.78
CA ASP A 140 -8.72 22.62 -3.87
C ASP A 140 -8.28 23.61 -2.76
N GLY A 141 -7.38 23.18 -1.87
CA GLY A 141 -6.82 23.99 -0.78
C GLY A 141 -7.68 24.03 0.49
N LYS A 142 -8.74 23.23 0.58
CA LYS A 142 -9.42 23.01 1.84
C LYS A 142 -8.51 22.24 2.78
N ALA A 143 -8.86 22.25 4.06
CA ALA A 143 -8.12 21.52 5.08
C ALA A 143 -9.09 20.72 5.94
N SER A 144 -8.65 19.53 6.32
CA SER A 144 -9.38 18.60 7.18
C SER A 144 -8.49 18.02 8.26
N TYR A 145 -9.14 17.52 9.28
CA TYR A 145 -8.56 16.63 10.29
C TYR A 145 -9.09 15.24 10.00
N GLU A 146 -8.24 14.27 9.83
CA GLU A 146 -8.61 12.87 9.90
C GLU A 146 -8.32 12.31 11.30
N PHE A 147 -9.23 11.49 11.80
CA PHE A 147 -9.10 10.80 13.07
C PHE A 147 -9.34 9.32 12.87
N ASP A 148 -8.32 8.52 13.13
CA ASP A 148 -8.47 7.07 13.21
C ASP A 148 -8.97 6.72 14.60
N ILE A 149 -10.14 6.10 14.65
CA ILE A 149 -10.85 5.80 15.89
C ILE A 149 -11.03 4.30 16.01
N LEU A 150 -10.41 3.73 17.05
CA LEU A 150 -10.65 2.34 17.42
C LEU A 150 -11.92 2.27 18.27
N GLU A 151 -12.97 1.69 17.72
CA GLU A 151 -14.24 1.48 18.40
C GLU A 151 -14.18 0.33 19.42
N ALA A 152 -15.22 0.17 20.24
CA ALA A 152 -15.24 -0.81 21.33
C ALA A 152 -15.22 -2.27 20.86
N ASP A 153 -15.71 -2.56 19.65
CA ASP A 153 -15.65 -3.86 18.96
C ASP A 153 -14.32 -4.13 18.27
N LYS A 154 -13.41 -3.15 18.30
CA LYS A 154 -12.08 -3.12 17.67
C LYS A 154 -12.10 -2.97 16.14
N GLU A 155 -13.18 -2.53 15.58
CA GLU A 155 -13.17 -1.99 14.21
C GLU A 155 -12.52 -0.61 14.24
N GLU A 156 -11.69 -0.33 13.26
CA GLU A 156 -11.06 0.97 13.07
C GLU A 156 -11.83 1.73 12.01
N ILE A 157 -12.11 2.98 12.32
CA ILE A 157 -12.80 3.89 11.42
C ILE A 157 -12.03 5.18 11.31
N LYS A 158 -11.96 5.69 10.10
CA LYS A 158 -11.44 7.00 9.78
C LYS A 158 -12.59 8.00 9.71
N VAL A 159 -12.44 9.11 10.38
CA VAL A 159 -13.45 10.18 10.42
C VAL A 159 -12.79 11.48 10.04
N GLU A 160 -13.13 11.96 8.86
CA GLU A 160 -12.64 13.25 8.37
C GLU A 160 -13.57 14.38 8.79
N VAL A 161 -12.98 15.44 9.31
CA VAL A 161 -13.69 16.65 9.77
C VAL A 161 -13.11 17.88 9.08
N ASP A 162 -13.93 18.54 8.27
CA ASP A 162 -13.57 19.81 7.61
C ASP A 162 -13.08 20.84 8.65
N ALA A 163 -11.83 21.25 8.53
CA ALA A 163 -11.17 22.13 9.51
C ALA A 163 -11.72 23.58 9.50
N THR A 164 -12.52 23.96 8.51
CA THR A 164 -13.16 25.27 8.44
C THR A 164 -14.51 25.28 9.12
N THR A 165 -15.31 24.22 8.96
CA THR A 165 -16.72 24.16 9.40
C THR A 165 -16.93 23.28 10.61
N GLY A 166 -16.02 22.35 10.93
CA GLY A 166 -16.14 21.36 11.99
C GLY A 166 -17.18 20.27 11.70
N LYS A 167 -17.55 20.09 10.45
CA LYS A 167 -18.49 19.04 10.05
C LYS A 167 -17.75 17.81 9.58
N ILE A 168 -18.28 16.65 9.93
CA ILE A 168 -17.83 15.39 9.33
C ILE A 168 -18.15 15.42 7.84
N VAL A 169 -17.16 15.20 7.01
CA VAL A 169 -17.25 15.16 5.54
C VAL A 169 -17.11 13.74 5.03
N GLU A 170 -16.29 12.93 5.70
CA GLU A 170 -16.15 11.51 5.37
C GLU A 170 -16.17 10.61 6.60
N VAL A 171 -16.58 9.37 6.40
CA VAL A 171 -16.45 8.25 7.34
C VAL A 171 -16.19 6.99 6.54
N SER A 172 -15.10 6.33 6.83
CA SER A 172 -14.75 5.05 6.24
C SER A 172 -14.41 4.02 7.31
N TYR A 173 -14.52 2.73 6.95
CA TYR A 173 -14.23 1.60 7.82
C TYR A 173 -13.00 0.90 7.26
N GLU A 174 -11.91 0.85 8.02
CA GLU A 174 -10.73 0.10 7.63
C GLU A 174 -11.02 -1.40 7.65
N ASN A 175 -10.74 -2.07 6.55
CA ASN A 175 -10.89 -3.51 6.44
C ASN A 175 -9.56 -4.24 6.63
N TYR A 176 -8.47 -3.66 6.14
CA TYR A 176 -7.09 -4.08 6.37
C TYR A 176 -6.09 -3.05 5.86
N GLN A 177 -4.89 -3.05 6.44
CA GLN A 177 -3.76 -2.27 5.97
C GLN A 177 -2.53 -3.12 5.69
N ILE A 178 -1.65 -2.63 4.82
CA ILE A 178 -0.34 -3.20 4.50
C ILE A 178 0.67 -2.07 4.43
N GLY A 179 1.69 -2.11 5.25
CA GLY A 179 2.74 -1.09 5.28
C GLY A 179 3.09 -0.67 6.69
N LYS A 180 3.54 0.58 6.82
CA LYS A 180 3.92 1.17 8.11
C LYS A 180 3.02 2.37 8.38
N GLU A 181 2.66 2.48 9.64
CA GLU A 181 2.26 3.73 10.25
C GLU A 181 3.48 4.59 10.58
#